data_443072e108d8b2d51f181c94b8270444
#
_entry.id   443072e108d8b2d51f181c94b8270444
#
_cell.length_a   1.000
_cell.length_b   1.000
_cell.length_c   1.000
_cell.angle_alpha   90.00
_cell.angle_beta   90.00
_cell.angle_gamma   90.00
#
_symmetry.space_group_name_H-M   'P 1'
#
loop_
_entity.id
_entity.type
_entity.pdbx_description
1 polymer ?
#
loop_
_entity_poly.entity_id
_entity_poly.type
_entity_poly.pdbx_seq_one_letter_code
_entity_poly.pdbx_strand_id
1 'polypeptide(L)'
;MQKVKAIGRDEPPARPSHWRANRRATRRVAPTLIAWIFSVLLVSQAAAVELLDDRVITIHSTRDVTAKRQALIKYVWGAEGFPKRRLPDMVVTNVASPVKQLADLARVDEFRLNMAPGLQGLAYHFIAQHPNGELVVLHHGHGCTFDDDPGPADVGFGLQRTIAALLREGYGVLGVFMPHKRPGDCTGGHDAMFQMTNVIGSPIRFFLEPTATSLNYLKTQSRAGHFPAYRAFHMVGLSGGGWTTTVYAAIDPTIQCSFPVAGTIPLYLRVGGSIGDREQFETTFYAIAGYPDLYILGAHGKGRKQVQILVRRDTCCFGQRQHDEKAAGMPYAEAMRGYERQVRNALAGLGRGSFRLEIDETAPGHMISHHAIEDIILPELQSAPR
;
A
#
# COMPACT_ATOMS: atom_id res chain seq x y z
N MET A 1 -15.76 -49.74 36.31
CA MET A 1 -14.63 -50.62 36.67
C MET A 1 -13.78 -50.77 35.43
N GLN A 2 -12.64 -50.14 35.37
CA GLN A 2 -11.33 -50.67 34.95
C GLN A 2 -10.33 -49.54 34.95
N LYS A 3 -9.35 -49.67 35.81
CA LYS A 3 -8.15 -48.80 35.94
C LYS A 3 -7.19 -49.12 34.82
N VAL A 4 -6.57 -48.10 34.21
CA VAL A 4 -5.33 -48.29 33.48
C VAL A 4 -4.28 -47.32 34.03
N LYS A 5 -3.10 -47.87 34.25
CA LYS A 5 -1.93 -47.39 34.98
C LYS A 5 -1.17 -46.30 34.26
N ALA A 6 -0.54 -45.42 35.06
CA ALA A 6 0.57 -44.54 34.66
C ALA A 6 1.87 -45.34 34.42
N ILE A 7 2.65 -44.93 33.44
CA ILE A 7 4.04 -45.31 33.14
C ILE A 7 4.77 -44.00 32.84
N GLY A 8 5.62 -43.56 33.69
CA GLY A 8 7.03 -43.82 33.83
C GLY A 8 7.83 -42.73 33.06
N ARG A 9 8.42 -41.76 33.79
CA ARG A 9 9.41 -40.79 33.29
C ARG A 9 10.75 -41.53 33.15
N ASP A 10 11.44 -41.38 32.03
CA ASP A 10 12.84 -41.74 31.86
C ASP A 10 13.70 -40.46 31.81
N GLU A 11 14.69 -40.40 32.69
CA GLU A 11 15.77 -39.41 32.73
C GLU A 11 16.86 -39.74 31.69
N PRO A 12 17.61 -38.79 31.13
CA PRO A 12 18.74 -39.01 30.27
C PRO A 12 20.03 -39.27 31.09
N PRO A 13 20.99 -40.08 30.55
CA PRO A 13 22.17 -40.50 31.24
C PRO A 13 23.30 -39.47 31.28
N ALA A 14 24.13 -39.59 32.34
CA ALA A 14 25.25 -38.75 32.72
C ALA A 14 26.45 -38.88 31.79
N ARG A 15 27.23 -37.79 31.63
CA ARG A 15 28.52 -37.72 30.98
C ARG A 15 29.65 -38.30 31.87
N PRO A 16 30.66 -39.00 31.28
CA PRO A 16 31.87 -39.36 32.01
C PRO A 16 32.93 -38.21 31.95
N SER A 17 33.52 -37.98 33.11
CA SER A 17 34.69 -37.14 33.34
C SER A 17 36.00 -37.90 33.08
N HIS A 18 37.06 -37.14 32.94
CA HIS A 18 38.51 -37.44 32.97
C HIS A 18 39.22 -37.54 31.62
N TRP A 19 40.05 -36.52 31.42
CA TRP A 19 41.48 -36.73 31.12
C TRP A 19 42.33 -35.56 31.65
N ARG A 20 43.32 -35.91 32.46
CA ARG A 20 44.27 -35.01 33.12
C ARG A 20 45.45 -34.62 32.19
N ALA A 21 46.03 -33.51 32.55
CA ALA A 21 47.16 -32.85 31.96
C ALA A 21 48.42 -33.71 31.80
N ASN A 22 49.24 -33.39 30.80
CA ASN A 22 50.68 -33.54 30.90
C ASN A 22 51.42 -32.33 30.29
N ARG A 23 52.18 -31.65 31.18
CA ARG A 23 53.08 -30.57 30.86
C ARG A 23 54.40 -31.17 30.33
N ARG A 24 54.93 -30.68 29.25
CA ARG A 24 56.37 -30.57 29.04
C ARG A 24 56.75 -29.29 28.31
N ALA A 25 57.57 -28.52 28.99
CA ALA A 25 58.19 -27.32 28.45
C ALA A 25 59.36 -27.66 27.53
N THR A 26 59.48 -26.96 26.42
CA THR A 26 60.77 -26.73 25.76
C THR A 26 60.82 -25.29 25.28
N ARG A 27 61.88 -24.58 25.74
CA ARG A 27 62.31 -23.24 25.31
C ARG A 27 62.89 -23.31 23.91
N ARG A 28 62.69 -22.27 23.15
CA ARG A 28 63.67 -21.43 22.39
C ARG A 28 63.02 -20.86 21.14
N VAL A 29 63.16 -19.63 21.04
CA VAL A 29 63.81 -18.59 20.24
C VAL A 29 62.81 -17.85 19.35
N ALA A 30 62.70 -16.55 19.63
CA ALA A 30 62.05 -15.57 18.75
C ALA A 30 62.90 -15.33 17.49
N PRO A 31 62.29 -14.94 16.40
CA PRO A 31 62.55 -13.60 15.90
C PRO A 31 61.27 -12.77 15.69
N THR A 32 61.40 -11.54 16.03
CA THR A 32 60.57 -10.40 15.76
C THR A 32 60.19 -10.31 14.28
N LEU A 33 58.91 -10.46 14.00
CA LEU A 33 58.32 -10.00 12.76
C LEU A 33 57.15 -9.09 13.13
N ILE A 34 57.36 -7.79 12.96
CA ILE A 34 56.35 -6.75 13.04
C ILE A 34 55.37 -6.98 11.90
N ALA A 35 54.28 -7.68 12.19
CA ALA A 35 53.14 -7.74 11.27
C ALA A 35 52.27 -6.49 11.52
N TRP A 36 52.31 -5.56 10.61
CA TRP A 36 51.36 -4.47 10.51
C TRP A 36 49.99 -5.07 10.19
N ILE A 37 49.16 -5.22 11.21
CA ILE A 37 47.72 -5.54 11.03
C ILE A 37 47.07 -4.22 10.63
N PHE A 38 46.95 -3.99 9.34
CA PHE A 38 45.96 -3.05 8.80
C PHE A 38 44.60 -3.66 9.03
N SER A 39 43.99 -3.39 10.16
CA SER A 39 42.53 -3.56 10.35
C SER A 39 41.86 -2.50 9.48
N VAL A 40 41.56 -2.87 8.25
CA VAL A 40 40.58 -2.12 7.44
C VAL A 40 39.22 -2.32 8.09
N LEU A 41 38.86 -1.40 8.97
CA LEU A 41 37.46 -1.20 9.38
C LEU A 41 36.72 -0.77 8.12
N LEU A 42 36.13 -1.73 7.41
CA LEU A 42 35.05 -1.50 6.48
C LEU A 42 33.83 -1.08 7.32
N VAL A 43 33.80 0.19 7.68
CA VAL A 43 32.53 0.83 8.05
C VAL A 43 31.74 0.90 6.74
N SER A 44 30.84 -0.05 6.54
CA SER A 44 29.78 0.10 5.54
C SER A 44 28.92 1.26 6.01
N GLN A 45 29.26 2.47 5.60
CA GLN A 45 28.31 3.57 5.62
C GLN A 45 27.20 3.14 4.63
N ALA A 46 26.11 2.63 5.17
CA ALA A 46 24.87 2.62 4.41
C ALA A 46 24.67 4.08 3.98
N ALA A 47 24.89 4.36 2.71
CA ALA A 47 24.64 5.67 2.16
C ALA A 47 23.21 6.05 2.51
N ALA A 48 23.03 7.13 3.26
CA ALA A 48 21.70 7.63 3.56
C ALA A 48 21.01 7.89 2.23
N VAL A 49 19.85 7.31 2.02
CA VAL A 49 19.05 7.56 0.81
C VAL A 49 18.68 9.04 0.84
N GLU A 50 19.24 9.82 -0.07
CA GLU A 50 18.88 11.22 -0.24
C GLU A 50 17.48 11.26 -0.89
N LEU A 51 16.49 11.69 -0.12
CA LEU A 51 15.13 11.87 -0.62
C LEU A 51 15.05 13.12 -1.48
N LEU A 52 14.27 13.02 -2.56
CA LEU A 52 13.97 14.18 -3.39
C LEU A 52 13.20 15.23 -2.56
N ASP A 53 13.59 16.49 -2.67
CA ASP A 53 12.82 17.60 -2.11
C ASP A 53 11.61 17.91 -2.99
N ASP A 54 10.47 17.32 -2.65
CA ASP A 54 9.20 17.47 -3.35
C ASP A 54 8.31 18.60 -2.79
N ARG A 55 8.90 19.55 -2.08
CA ARG A 55 8.21 20.69 -1.42
C ARG A 55 7.53 21.63 -2.42
N VAL A 56 8.07 21.72 -3.62
CA VAL A 56 7.61 22.65 -4.65
C VAL A 56 6.54 21.99 -5.53
N ILE A 57 5.34 22.58 -5.53
CA ILE A 57 4.28 22.21 -6.48
C ILE A 57 4.65 22.75 -7.85
N THR A 58 4.59 21.90 -8.86
CA THR A 58 4.94 22.24 -10.24
C THR A 58 3.74 22.23 -11.21
N ILE A 59 2.54 21.97 -10.69
CA ILE A 59 1.27 22.05 -11.43
C ILE A 59 0.63 23.43 -11.20
N HIS A 60 0.62 24.27 -12.24
CA HIS A 60 0.06 25.63 -12.19
C HIS A 60 -1.08 25.82 -13.17
N SER A 61 -1.31 24.87 -14.07
CA SER A 61 -2.34 24.93 -15.11
C SER A 61 -2.95 23.57 -15.42
N THR A 62 -4.10 23.55 -16.06
CA THR A 62 -4.71 22.30 -16.59
C THR A 62 -3.86 21.63 -17.66
N ARG A 63 -3.00 22.39 -18.33
CA ARG A 63 -2.00 21.85 -19.27
C ARG A 63 -0.94 21.02 -18.51
N ASP A 64 -0.47 21.53 -17.37
CA ASP A 64 0.51 20.81 -16.55
C ASP A 64 -0.09 19.51 -15.98
N VAL A 65 -1.35 19.53 -15.55
CA VAL A 65 -2.10 18.33 -15.13
C VAL A 65 -2.06 17.26 -16.24
N THR A 66 -2.35 17.65 -17.48
CA THR A 66 -2.36 16.72 -18.62
C THR A 66 -0.95 16.21 -18.91
N ALA A 67 0.02 17.12 -18.99
CA ALA A 67 1.41 16.79 -19.32
C ALA A 67 2.04 15.84 -18.28
N LYS A 68 1.88 16.14 -16.99
CA LYS A 68 2.42 15.29 -15.93
C LYS A 68 1.76 13.91 -15.90
N ARG A 69 0.43 13.82 -16.03
CA ARG A 69 -0.25 12.52 -16.12
C ARG A 69 0.26 11.69 -17.29
N GLN A 70 0.47 12.29 -18.46
CA GLN A 70 1.04 11.60 -19.60
C GLN A 70 2.49 11.17 -19.36
N ALA A 71 3.30 12.01 -18.73
CA ALA A 71 4.68 11.67 -18.35
C ALA A 71 4.75 10.50 -17.36
N LEU A 72 3.89 10.47 -16.33
CA LEU A 72 3.75 9.35 -15.42
C LEU A 72 3.34 8.07 -16.15
N ILE A 73 2.34 8.12 -17.01
CA ILE A 73 1.90 6.97 -17.82
C ILE A 73 3.06 6.45 -18.68
N LYS A 74 3.78 7.34 -19.36
CA LYS A 74 4.93 6.97 -20.17
C LYS A 74 6.05 6.34 -19.35
N TYR A 75 6.32 6.84 -18.16
CA TYR A 75 7.32 6.27 -17.27
C TYR A 75 6.92 4.87 -16.81
N VAL A 76 5.67 4.71 -16.37
CA VAL A 76 5.18 3.44 -15.80
C VAL A 76 5.05 2.34 -16.85
N TRP A 77 4.52 2.64 -18.04
CA TRP A 77 4.22 1.64 -19.08
C TRP A 77 5.03 1.79 -20.37
N GLY A 78 5.97 2.73 -20.43
CA GLY A 78 6.76 2.96 -21.64
C GLY A 78 5.89 3.32 -22.84
N ALA A 79 6.24 2.75 -24.01
CA ALA A 79 5.51 2.96 -25.26
C ALA A 79 4.10 2.33 -25.28
N GLU A 80 3.83 1.34 -24.43
CA GLU A 80 2.51 0.69 -24.34
C GLU A 80 1.44 1.64 -23.81
N GLY A 81 1.82 2.60 -22.97
CA GLY A 81 0.92 3.53 -22.31
C GLY A 81 -0.02 2.83 -21.29
N PHE A 82 -1.00 3.56 -20.80
CA PHE A 82 -1.97 3.02 -19.83
C PHE A 82 -2.73 1.82 -20.41
N PRO A 83 -2.89 0.69 -19.69
CA PRO A 83 -3.40 -0.58 -20.23
C PRO A 83 -4.94 -0.57 -20.41
N LYS A 84 -5.48 0.31 -21.24
CA LYS A 84 -6.94 0.54 -21.42
C LYS A 84 -7.73 -0.67 -21.91
N ARG A 85 -7.09 -1.66 -22.52
CA ARG A 85 -7.73 -2.83 -23.14
C ARG A 85 -7.24 -4.15 -22.56
N ARG A 86 -6.23 -4.15 -21.72
CA ARG A 86 -5.73 -5.36 -21.07
C ARG A 86 -6.77 -5.86 -20.07
N LEU A 87 -7.05 -7.15 -20.09
CA LEU A 87 -7.96 -7.86 -19.21
C LEU A 87 -7.17 -8.78 -18.29
N PRO A 88 -7.74 -9.27 -17.19
CA PRO A 88 -7.14 -10.37 -16.40
C PRO A 88 -6.92 -11.61 -17.29
N ASP A 89 -5.84 -12.35 -17.04
CA ASP A 89 -5.54 -13.57 -17.81
C ASP A 89 -6.48 -14.73 -17.41
N MET A 90 -6.99 -14.70 -16.18
CA MET A 90 -7.94 -15.68 -15.69
C MET A 90 -9.01 -15.00 -14.84
N VAL A 91 -10.25 -15.43 -15.04
CA VAL A 91 -11.40 -15.05 -14.23
C VAL A 91 -12.11 -16.31 -13.77
N VAL A 92 -12.25 -16.46 -12.45
CA VAL A 92 -13.05 -17.55 -11.85
C VAL A 92 -14.22 -16.93 -11.14
N THR A 93 -15.43 -17.27 -11.61
CA THR A 93 -16.68 -16.74 -11.03
C THR A 93 -17.18 -17.60 -9.88
N ASN A 94 -17.83 -16.97 -8.92
CA ASN A 94 -18.48 -17.63 -7.78
C ASN A 94 -17.51 -18.48 -6.95
N VAL A 95 -16.36 -17.91 -6.62
CA VAL A 95 -15.40 -18.57 -5.71
C VAL A 95 -15.85 -18.43 -4.25
N ALA A 96 -15.34 -19.29 -3.37
CA ALA A 96 -15.51 -19.11 -1.94
C ALA A 96 -14.98 -17.73 -1.51
N SER A 97 -15.71 -17.02 -0.68
CA SER A 97 -15.26 -15.72 -0.19
C SER A 97 -13.94 -15.85 0.59
N PRO A 98 -12.91 -15.05 0.25
CA PRO A 98 -11.68 -14.99 1.04
C PRO A 98 -11.88 -14.26 2.37
N VAL A 99 -13.07 -13.70 2.59
CA VAL A 99 -13.45 -12.94 3.80
C VAL A 99 -14.71 -13.59 4.38
N LYS A 100 -14.67 -13.84 5.70
CA LYS A 100 -15.80 -14.44 6.43
C LYS A 100 -16.85 -13.40 6.81
N GLN A 101 -18.07 -13.86 7.12
CA GLN A 101 -19.12 -13.06 7.75
C GLN A 101 -19.50 -11.77 7.00
N LEU A 102 -19.67 -11.84 5.68
CA LEU A 102 -20.18 -10.75 4.87
C LEU A 102 -21.69 -10.95 4.62
N ALA A 103 -22.54 -10.25 5.36
CA ALA A 103 -24.00 -10.43 5.32
C ALA A 103 -24.62 -10.00 3.99
N ASP A 104 -24.11 -8.91 3.38
CA ASP A 104 -24.69 -8.29 2.18
C ASP A 104 -23.98 -8.73 0.89
N LEU A 105 -23.27 -9.85 0.94
CA LEU A 105 -22.52 -10.43 -0.17
C LEU A 105 -23.41 -11.34 -1.01
N ALA A 106 -23.52 -11.09 -2.33
CA ALA A 106 -24.17 -11.97 -3.27
C ALA A 106 -23.22 -13.02 -3.87
N ARG A 107 -22.02 -12.57 -4.29
CA ARG A 107 -21.04 -13.43 -4.99
C ARG A 107 -19.65 -12.84 -4.92
N VAL A 108 -18.63 -13.68 -5.02
CA VAL A 108 -17.24 -13.28 -5.22
C VAL A 108 -16.70 -13.87 -6.51
N ASP A 109 -16.03 -13.05 -7.32
CA ASP A 109 -15.27 -13.49 -8.48
C ASP A 109 -13.78 -13.19 -8.27
N GLU A 110 -12.91 -14.09 -8.75
CA GLU A 110 -11.45 -13.97 -8.61
C GLU A 110 -10.83 -13.61 -9.96
N PHE A 111 -9.93 -12.64 -9.96
CA PHE A 111 -9.19 -12.19 -11.15
C PHE A 111 -7.70 -12.41 -10.94
N ARG A 112 -7.04 -13.06 -11.89
CA ARG A 112 -5.58 -13.27 -11.89
C ARG A 112 -4.95 -12.64 -13.11
N LEU A 113 -3.79 -12.02 -12.90
CA LEU A 113 -3.01 -11.34 -13.92
C LEU A 113 -1.55 -11.81 -13.85
N ASN A 114 -1.01 -12.37 -14.92
CA ASN A 114 0.42 -12.66 -15.04
C ASN A 114 1.15 -11.38 -15.45
N MET A 115 1.95 -10.82 -14.56
CA MET A 115 2.63 -9.54 -14.77
C MET A 115 4.06 -9.71 -15.27
N ALA A 116 4.77 -10.70 -14.74
CA ALA A 116 6.11 -11.10 -15.13
C ALA A 116 6.33 -12.58 -14.73
N PRO A 117 7.41 -13.25 -15.20
CA PRO A 117 7.72 -14.59 -14.74
C PRO A 117 7.80 -14.68 -13.21
N GLY A 118 6.97 -15.52 -12.62
CA GLY A 118 6.88 -15.70 -11.16
C GLY A 118 6.10 -14.58 -10.43
N LEU A 119 5.62 -13.54 -11.12
CA LEU A 119 4.87 -12.45 -10.50
C LEU A 119 3.43 -12.42 -11.00
N GLN A 120 2.49 -12.67 -10.10
CA GLN A 120 1.08 -12.71 -10.39
C GLN A 120 0.31 -11.70 -9.53
N GLY A 121 -0.52 -10.87 -10.16
CA GLY A 121 -1.52 -10.04 -9.52
C GLY A 121 -2.79 -10.83 -9.19
N LEU A 122 -3.43 -10.49 -8.08
CA LEU A 122 -4.68 -11.09 -7.62
C LEU A 122 -5.65 -9.99 -7.19
N ALA A 123 -6.90 -10.13 -7.61
CA ALA A 123 -8.00 -9.31 -7.12
C ALA A 123 -9.27 -10.16 -6.92
N TYR A 124 -10.10 -9.74 -5.98
CA TYR A 124 -11.42 -10.31 -5.73
C TYR A 124 -12.51 -9.27 -5.94
N HIS A 125 -13.51 -9.60 -6.72
CA HIS A 125 -14.69 -8.76 -6.92
C HIS A 125 -15.83 -9.25 -6.06
N PHE A 126 -16.14 -8.52 -5.00
CA PHE A 126 -17.27 -8.76 -4.10
C PHE A 126 -18.48 -8.01 -4.65
N ILE A 127 -19.55 -8.74 -4.96
CA ILE A 127 -20.78 -8.20 -5.51
C ILE A 127 -21.82 -8.09 -4.40
N ALA A 128 -22.35 -6.88 -4.19
CA ALA A 128 -23.38 -6.64 -3.19
C ALA A 128 -24.71 -7.30 -3.58
N GLN A 129 -25.51 -7.72 -2.58
CA GLN A 129 -26.87 -8.25 -2.79
C GLN A 129 -27.80 -7.21 -3.41
N HIS A 130 -27.64 -5.94 -3.01
CA HIS A 130 -28.43 -4.81 -3.50
C HIS A 130 -27.52 -3.74 -4.12
N PRO A 131 -27.09 -3.92 -5.37
CA PRO A 131 -26.07 -3.03 -5.97
C PRO A 131 -26.62 -1.61 -6.19
N ASN A 132 -25.85 -0.60 -5.76
CA ASN A 132 -26.14 0.81 -6.02
C ASN A 132 -25.61 1.33 -7.37
N GLY A 133 -24.86 0.50 -8.10
CA GLY A 133 -24.23 0.82 -9.39
C GLY A 133 -22.92 1.57 -9.28
N GLU A 134 -22.24 1.52 -8.14
CA GLU A 134 -20.94 2.13 -7.90
C GLU A 134 -19.95 1.09 -7.39
N LEU A 135 -18.67 1.24 -7.72
CA LEU A 135 -17.58 0.32 -7.35
C LEU A 135 -16.53 1.05 -6.54
N VAL A 136 -16.09 0.43 -5.45
CA VAL A 136 -14.93 0.88 -4.68
C VAL A 136 -13.79 -0.14 -4.84
N VAL A 137 -12.64 0.30 -5.34
CA VAL A 137 -11.41 -0.48 -5.26
C VAL A 137 -10.88 -0.39 -3.84
N LEU A 138 -10.72 -1.51 -3.15
CA LEU A 138 -10.07 -1.59 -1.85
C LEU A 138 -8.69 -2.21 -2.01
N HIS A 139 -7.64 -1.37 -1.92
CA HIS A 139 -6.28 -1.84 -2.09
C HIS A 139 -5.63 -2.17 -0.75
N HIS A 140 -5.23 -3.44 -0.58
CA HIS A 140 -4.49 -3.88 0.59
C HIS A 140 -3.06 -3.29 0.58
N GLY A 141 -2.49 -3.09 1.78
CA GLY A 141 -1.06 -2.82 1.94
C GLY A 141 -0.23 -4.11 1.91
N HIS A 142 0.70 -4.24 2.85
CA HIS A 142 1.60 -5.40 2.93
C HIS A 142 0.99 -6.66 3.56
N GLY A 143 -0.27 -6.66 3.91
CA GLY A 143 -0.97 -7.85 4.37
C GLY A 143 -1.38 -8.78 3.21
N CYS A 144 -1.65 -10.03 3.52
CA CYS A 144 -1.89 -11.09 2.53
C CYS A 144 -3.29 -11.68 2.61
N THR A 145 -4.16 -11.10 3.40
CA THR A 145 -5.57 -11.49 3.54
C THR A 145 -6.42 -10.27 3.86
N PHE A 146 -7.64 -10.25 3.33
CA PHE A 146 -8.66 -9.28 3.73
C PHE A 146 -9.45 -9.72 4.98
N ASP A 147 -9.22 -10.94 5.48
CA ASP A 147 -9.86 -11.47 6.67
C ASP A 147 -9.10 -10.92 7.89
N ASP A 148 -9.54 -9.78 8.36
CA ASP A 148 -9.17 -9.27 9.67
C ASP A 148 -9.99 -10.06 10.69
N ASP A 149 -9.37 -10.73 11.65
CA ASP A 149 -10.10 -11.41 12.70
C ASP A 149 -11.19 -10.46 13.25
N PRO A 150 -12.49 -10.88 13.28
CA PRO A 150 -13.58 -10.04 13.76
C PRO A 150 -13.54 -9.86 15.29
N GLY A 151 -12.36 -9.70 15.85
CA GLY A 151 -12.12 -9.33 17.24
C GLY A 151 -12.87 -8.05 17.62
N PRO A 152 -12.78 -7.60 18.87
CA PRO A 152 -13.42 -6.36 19.32
C PRO A 152 -13.09 -5.22 18.35
N ALA A 153 -14.02 -4.28 18.19
CA ALA A 153 -13.79 -3.07 17.41
C ALA A 153 -12.38 -2.53 17.69
N ASP A 154 -11.63 -2.18 16.63
CA ASP A 154 -10.26 -1.67 16.70
C ASP A 154 -9.11 -2.72 16.81
N VAL A 155 -9.35 -3.96 16.40
CA VAL A 155 -8.30 -4.95 16.16
C VAL A 155 -8.21 -5.25 14.66
N GLY A 156 -7.02 -5.58 14.14
CA GLY A 156 -6.76 -5.85 12.74
C GLY A 156 -6.55 -4.59 11.90
N PHE A 157 -6.53 -4.74 10.59
CA PHE A 157 -6.28 -3.64 9.65
C PHE A 157 -7.56 -2.90 9.20
N GLY A 158 -8.74 -3.38 9.55
CA GLY A 158 -10.04 -2.80 9.21
C GLY A 158 -10.52 -3.08 7.79
N LEU A 159 -9.86 -3.94 7.03
CA LEU A 159 -10.20 -4.23 5.63
C LEU A 159 -11.49 -5.02 5.50
N GLN A 160 -11.69 -6.05 6.30
CA GLN A 160 -12.94 -6.82 6.34
C GLN A 160 -14.13 -5.90 6.68
N ARG A 161 -13.98 -5.05 7.70
CA ARG A 161 -15.02 -4.08 8.09
C ARG A 161 -15.33 -3.09 6.98
N THR A 162 -14.31 -2.64 6.25
CA THR A 162 -14.47 -1.76 5.09
C THR A 162 -15.27 -2.47 3.99
N ILE A 163 -14.95 -3.74 3.67
CA ILE A 163 -15.72 -4.52 2.69
C ILE A 163 -17.16 -4.66 3.14
N ALA A 164 -17.40 -5.06 4.41
CA ALA A 164 -18.75 -5.24 4.94
C ALA A 164 -19.57 -3.93 4.90
N ALA A 165 -18.97 -2.81 5.30
CA ALA A 165 -19.64 -1.51 5.29
C ALA A 165 -20.00 -1.05 3.86
N LEU A 166 -19.09 -1.23 2.91
CA LEU A 166 -19.33 -0.90 1.51
C LEU A 166 -20.43 -1.77 0.89
N LEU A 167 -20.44 -3.08 1.15
CA LEU A 167 -21.48 -4.00 0.66
C LEU A 167 -22.84 -3.65 1.26
N ARG A 168 -22.91 -3.30 2.55
CA ARG A 168 -24.14 -2.83 3.23
C ARG A 168 -24.75 -1.63 2.51
N GLU A 169 -23.94 -0.71 2.04
CA GLU A 169 -24.36 0.48 1.27
C GLU A 169 -24.56 0.19 -0.23
N GLY A 170 -24.43 -1.08 -0.66
CA GLY A 170 -24.68 -1.52 -2.03
C GLY A 170 -23.51 -1.29 -3.00
N TYR A 171 -22.34 -0.85 -2.54
CA TYR A 171 -21.17 -0.74 -3.41
C TYR A 171 -20.65 -2.13 -3.79
N GLY A 172 -20.27 -2.31 -5.07
CA GLY A 172 -19.37 -3.41 -5.42
C GLY A 172 -17.98 -3.10 -4.86
N VAL A 173 -17.24 -4.13 -4.43
CA VAL A 173 -15.88 -3.95 -3.91
C VAL A 173 -14.90 -4.75 -4.75
N LEU A 174 -13.84 -4.11 -5.26
CA LEU A 174 -12.72 -4.77 -5.90
C LEU A 174 -11.53 -4.79 -4.93
N GLY A 175 -11.36 -5.89 -4.22
CA GLY A 175 -10.23 -6.09 -3.31
C GLY A 175 -8.97 -6.46 -4.10
N VAL A 176 -7.88 -5.67 -3.98
CA VAL A 176 -6.62 -5.85 -4.72
C VAL A 176 -5.45 -5.99 -3.76
N PHE A 177 -4.54 -6.91 -4.05
CA PHE A 177 -3.30 -7.11 -3.30
C PHE A 177 -2.11 -6.42 -3.97
N MET A 178 -1.13 -6.04 -3.16
CA MET A 178 0.18 -5.62 -3.66
C MET A 178 0.96 -6.82 -4.25
N PRO A 179 1.94 -6.58 -5.12
CA PRO A 179 2.85 -7.62 -5.59
C PRO A 179 3.46 -8.41 -4.43
N HIS A 180 3.54 -9.74 -4.53
CA HIS A 180 4.04 -10.65 -3.48
C HIS A 180 3.32 -10.58 -2.13
N LYS A 181 2.13 -9.97 -2.09
CA LYS A 181 1.32 -9.81 -0.87
C LYS A 181 -0.11 -10.34 -1.11
N ARG A 182 -0.23 -11.64 -1.36
CA ARG A 182 -1.52 -12.32 -1.62
C ARG A 182 -1.55 -13.69 -0.93
N PRO A 183 -2.71 -14.31 -0.74
CA PRO A 183 -2.80 -15.68 -0.25
C PRO A 183 -1.91 -16.63 -1.08
N GLY A 184 -1.09 -17.42 -0.39
CA GLY A 184 -0.13 -18.34 -1.00
C GLY A 184 1.18 -17.71 -1.52
N ASP A 185 1.31 -16.38 -1.47
CA ASP A 185 2.55 -15.68 -1.81
C ASP A 185 2.66 -14.42 -0.92
N CYS A 186 3.02 -14.63 0.33
CA CYS A 186 3.19 -13.58 1.34
C CYS A 186 4.67 -13.40 1.69
N THR A 187 5.52 -13.52 0.70
CA THR A 187 6.97 -13.49 0.83
C THR A 187 7.55 -12.30 0.08
N GLY A 188 8.75 -11.94 0.40
CA GLY A 188 9.52 -10.97 -0.37
C GLY A 188 9.18 -9.50 -0.13
N GLY A 189 10.21 -8.68 -0.24
CA GLY A 189 10.13 -7.23 -0.37
C GLY A 189 10.00 -6.82 -1.84
N HIS A 190 9.72 -5.56 -2.07
CA HIS A 190 9.53 -5.01 -3.41
C HIS A 190 10.84 -4.70 -4.13
N ASP A 191 11.98 -4.62 -3.42
CA ASP A 191 13.28 -4.23 -3.99
C ASP A 191 13.71 -5.10 -5.16
N ALA A 192 13.46 -6.41 -5.10
CA ALA A 192 13.80 -7.34 -6.16
C ALA A 192 13.12 -7.01 -7.50
N MET A 193 11.91 -6.44 -7.47
CA MET A 193 11.21 -6.02 -8.69
C MET A 193 11.92 -4.86 -9.38
N PHE A 194 12.54 -3.95 -8.62
CA PHE A 194 13.29 -2.83 -9.16
C PHE A 194 14.68 -3.22 -9.71
N GLN A 195 15.09 -4.47 -9.52
CA GLN A 195 16.30 -5.05 -10.10
C GLN A 195 16.02 -5.85 -11.40
N MET A 196 14.74 -6.03 -11.77
CA MET A 196 14.35 -6.73 -12.99
C MET A 196 14.75 -5.95 -14.24
N THR A 197 15.52 -6.56 -15.14
CA THR A 197 16.06 -5.90 -16.35
C THR A 197 15.11 -5.90 -17.54
N ASN A 198 14.11 -6.78 -17.57
CA ASN A 198 13.21 -7.00 -18.71
C ASN A 198 11.81 -6.43 -18.47
N VAL A 199 11.68 -5.34 -17.71
CA VAL A 199 10.41 -4.67 -17.46
C VAL A 199 10.23 -3.54 -18.48
N ILE A 200 9.16 -3.59 -19.26
CA ILE A 200 8.79 -2.48 -20.11
C ILE A 200 8.24 -1.34 -19.23
N GLY A 201 8.86 -0.18 -19.28
CA GLY A 201 8.55 0.92 -18.38
C GLY A 201 9.18 0.74 -16.99
N SER A 202 8.42 0.87 -15.93
CA SER A 202 8.88 0.79 -14.56
C SER A 202 8.19 -0.33 -13.77
N PRO A 203 8.86 -0.98 -12.81
CA PRO A 203 8.24 -1.93 -11.87
C PRO A 203 7.03 -1.36 -11.11
N ILE A 204 6.86 -0.05 -11.01
CA ILE A 204 5.65 0.60 -10.47
C ILE A 204 4.38 0.10 -11.19
N ARG A 205 4.47 -0.32 -12.46
CA ARG A 205 3.35 -0.92 -13.19
C ARG A 205 2.72 -2.11 -12.46
N PHE A 206 3.51 -2.92 -11.78
CA PHE A 206 3.03 -4.13 -11.12
C PHE A 206 2.08 -3.86 -9.94
N PHE A 207 2.16 -2.67 -9.35
CA PHE A 207 1.24 -2.22 -8.31
C PHE A 207 -0.10 -1.71 -8.87
N LEU A 208 -0.11 -1.27 -10.13
CA LEU A 208 -1.24 -0.57 -10.75
C LEU A 208 -2.02 -1.46 -11.73
N GLU A 209 -1.35 -2.39 -12.40
CA GLU A 209 -1.97 -3.23 -13.44
C GLU A 209 -3.10 -4.14 -12.96
N PRO A 210 -3.02 -4.78 -11.77
CA PRO A 210 -4.13 -5.59 -11.27
C PRO A 210 -5.41 -4.78 -11.16
N THR A 211 -5.33 -3.54 -10.66
CA THR A 211 -6.47 -2.61 -10.60
C THR A 211 -6.95 -2.24 -12.00
N ALA A 212 -6.05 -1.81 -12.89
CA ALA A 212 -6.41 -1.33 -14.23
C ALA A 212 -7.09 -2.43 -15.06
N THR A 213 -6.53 -3.64 -15.09
CA THR A 213 -7.06 -4.77 -15.86
C THR A 213 -8.39 -5.27 -15.33
N SER A 214 -8.53 -5.33 -14.00
CA SER A 214 -9.79 -5.70 -13.35
C SER A 214 -10.90 -4.68 -13.65
N LEU A 215 -10.61 -3.38 -13.55
CA LEU A 215 -11.57 -2.34 -13.91
C LEU A 215 -11.95 -2.39 -15.39
N ASN A 216 -11.02 -2.69 -16.31
CA ASN A 216 -11.34 -2.87 -17.73
C ASN A 216 -12.30 -4.04 -17.93
N TYR A 217 -12.06 -5.17 -17.26
CA TYR A 217 -12.93 -6.34 -17.31
C TYR A 217 -14.33 -5.99 -16.79
N LEU A 218 -14.44 -5.39 -15.60
CA LEU A 218 -15.71 -5.02 -15.01
C LEU A 218 -16.49 -4.02 -15.88
N LYS A 219 -15.84 -3.00 -16.44
CA LYS A 219 -16.46 -2.05 -17.38
C LYS A 219 -16.98 -2.75 -18.63
N THR A 220 -16.27 -3.76 -19.15
CA THR A 220 -16.67 -4.53 -20.34
C THR A 220 -17.83 -5.45 -20.01
N GLN A 221 -17.76 -6.21 -18.93
CA GLN A 221 -18.79 -7.18 -18.53
C GLN A 221 -20.06 -6.50 -18.05
N SER A 222 -19.97 -5.35 -17.39
CA SER A 222 -21.13 -4.54 -17.05
C SER A 222 -21.93 -4.10 -18.28
N ARG A 223 -21.24 -3.72 -19.35
CA ARG A 223 -21.87 -3.39 -20.65
C ARG A 223 -22.53 -4.60 -21.32
N ALA A 224 -21.97 -5.78 -21.12
CA ALA A 224 -22.54 -7.05 -21.63
C ALA A 224 -23.67 -7.60 -20.75
N GLY A 225 -24.01 -6.96 -19.63
CA GLY A 225 -25.08 -7.38 -18.72
C GLY A 225 -24.73 -8.52 -17.78
N HIS A 226 -23.44 -8.89 -17.66
CA HIS A 226 -22.99 -9.98 -16.77
C HIS A 226 -22.83 -9.54 -15.32
N PHE A 227 -22.76 -8.24 -15.06
CA PHE A 227 -22.68 -7.63 -13.74
C PHE A 227 -23.57 -6.40 -13.63
N PRO A 228 -23.82 -5.89 -12.41
CA PRO A 228 -24.41 -4.57 -12.24
C PRO A 228 -23.61 -3.53 -13.05
N ALA A 229 -24.31 -2.63 -13.75
CA ALA A 229 -23.66 -1.58 -14.51
C ALA A 229 -23.02 -0.57 -13.55
N TYR A 230 -21.70 -0.61 -13.44
CA TYR A 230 -20.95 0.36 -12.64
C TYR A 230 -20.80 1.68 -13.42
N ARG A 231 -21.35 2.76 -12.87
CA ARG A 231 -21.30 4.11 -13.44
C ARG A 231 -20.26 5.03 -12.75
N ALA A 232 -19.85 4.69 -11.53
CA ALA A 232 -18.85 5.43 -10.78
C ALA A 232 -17.81 4.49 -10.17
N PHE A 233 -16.58 4.97 -10.07
CA PHE A 233 -15.44 4.22 -9.55
C PHE A 233 -14.73 5.07 -8.50
N HIS A 234 -14.49 4.47 -7.35
CA HIS A 234 -13.81 5.07 -6.21
C HIS A 234 -12.67 4.17 -5.75
N MET A 235 -11.82 4.66 -4.86
CA MET A 235 -10.68 3.89 -4.38
C MET A 235 -10.38 4.19 -2.91
N VAL A 236 -10.20 3.15 -2.12
CA VAL A 236 -9.72 3.18 -0.73
C VAL A 236 -8.49 2.31 -0.65
N GLY A 237 -7.51 2.67 0.15
CA GLY A 237 -6.36 1.78 0.37
C GLY A 237 -5.65 2.10 1.67
N LEU A 238 -5.11 1.07 2.30
CA LEU A 238 -4.36 1.16 3.55
C LEU A 238 -2.85 0.99 3.29
N SER A 239 -2.00 1.78 3.95
CA SER A 239 -0.55 1.56 3.94
C SER A 239 0.03 1.66 2.51
N GLY A 240 0.74 0.65 2.04
CA GLY A 240 1.14 0.53 0.63
C GLY A 240 -0.04 0.61 -0.33
N GLY A 241 -1.23 0.10 0.06
CA GLY A 241 -2.46 0.30 -0.71
C GLY A 241 -2.94 1.75 -0.73
N GLY A 242 -2.70 2.51 0.35
CA GLY A 242 -2.93 3.96 0.38
C GLY A 242 -1.99 4.70 -0.56
N TRP A 243 -0.73 4.27 -0.63
CA TRP A 243 0.21 4.73 -1.65
C TRP A 243 -0.30 4.42 -3.06
N THR A 244 -0.69 3.18 -3.32
CA THR A 244 -1.25 2.77 -4.62
C THR A 244 -2.48 3.60 -4.97
N THR A 245 -3.36 3.87 -3.99
CA THR A 245 -4.55 4.71 -4.16
C THR A 245 -4.17 6.13 -4.61
N THR A 246 -3.16 6.73 -3.99
CA THR A 246 -2.64 8.06 -4.37
C THR A 246 -2.15 8.06 -5.81
N VAL A 247 -1.29 7.10 -6.17
CA VAL A 247 -0.67 7.04 -7.50
C VAL A 247 -1.70 6.67 -8.57
N TYR A 248 -2.57 5.68 -8.31
CA TYR A 248 -3.57 5.25 -9.28
C TYR A 248 -4.59 6.36 -9.58
N ALA A 249 -5.10 7.06 -8.56
CA ALA A 249 -6.00 8.18 -8.75
C ALA A 249 -5.33 9.36 -9.50
N ALA A 250 -4.03 9.57 -9.32
CA ALA A 250 -3.29 10.58 -10.08
C ALA A 250 -3.19 10.23 -11.58
N ILE A 251 -3.10 8.93 -11.92
CA ILE A 251 -2.93 8.43 -13.28
C ILE A 251 -4.29 8.23 -13.99
N ASP A 252 -5.26 7.58 -13.32
CA ASP A 252 -6.58 7.27 -13.88
C ASP A 252 -7.65 8.27 -13.41
N PRO A 253 -8.04 9.24 -14.24
CA PRO A 253 -9.05 10.23 -13.89
C PRO A 253 -10.47 9.65 -13.78
N THR A 254 -10.70 8.38 -14.07
CA THR A 254 -12.01 7.74 -13.87
C THR A 254 -12.32 7.47 -12.39
N ILE A 255 -11.31 7.48 -11.52
CA ILE A 255 -11.51 7.42 -10.07
C ILE A 255 -12.05 8.77 -9.60
N GLN A 256 -13.29 8.79 -9.08
CA GLN A 256 -13.96 10.01 -8.64
C GLN A 256 -13.56 10.40 -7.21
N CYS A 257 -13.71 9.49 -6.25
CA CYS A 257 -13.29 9.71 -4.88
C CYS A 257 -12.15 8.76 -4.55
N SER A 258 -11.10 9.26 -3.91
CA SER A 258 -9.97 8.45 -3.47
C SER A 258 -9.64 8.73 -2.00
N PHE A 259 -9.41 7.66 -1.24
CA PHE A 259 -9.18 7.67 0.21
C PHE A 259 -7.87 6.91 0.54
N PRO A 260 -6.71 7.52 0.35
CA PRO A 260 -5.45 6.94 0.82
C PRO A 260 -5.36 7.03 2.34
N VAL A 261 -5.31 5.85 3.02
CA VAL A 261 -5.22 5.75 4.47
C VAL A 261 -3.82 5.33 4.87
N ALA A 262 -3.16 6.08 5.74
CA ALA A 262 -1.84 5.80 6.30
C ALA A 262 -0.79 5.39 5.24
N GLY A 263 -0.87 5.93 4.02
CA GLY A 263 -0.08 5.45 2.87
C GLY A 263 0.98 6.43 2.37
N THR A 264 0.79 7.73 2.58
CA THR A 264 1.70 8.74 2.02
C THR A 264 1.75 10.00 2.86
N ILE A 265 2.91 10.65 2.86
CA ILE A 265 3.14 12.08 3.11
C ILE A 265 4.20 12.57 2.13
N PRO A 266 4.35 13.88 1.89
CA PRO A 266 5.43 14.43 1.07
C PRO A 266 6.82 13.95 1.50
N LEU A 267 7.73 13.75 0.55
CA LEU A 267 9.07 13.21 0.82
C LEU A 267 9.86 14.11 1.77
N TYR A 268 9.76 15.43 1.60
CA TYR A 268 10.46 16.39 2.45
C TYR A 268 10.03 16.35 3.93
N LEU A 269 8.90 15.70 4.24
CA LEU A 269 8.42 15.50 5.61
C LEU A 269 8.79 14.10 6.16
N ARG A 270 9.38 13.23 5.34
CA ARG A 270 9.80 11.90 5.77
C ARG A 270 11.19 11.96 6.38
N VAL A 271 11.28 11.76 7.67
CA VAL A 271 12.54 11.89 8.41
C VAL A 271 12.97 10.55 8.99
N GLY A 272 14.24 10.20 8.81
CA GLY A 272 14.92 9.01 9.37
C GLY A 272 14.14 7.72 9.15
N GLY A 273 14.55 6.59 9.03
CA GLY A 273 13.94 5.24 9.00
C GLY A 273 12.51 5.00 8.47
N SER A 274 11.67 6.03 8.32
CA SER A 274 10.29 5.94 7.81
C SER A 274 10.14 6.54 6.41
N ILE A 275 11.07 6.19 5.51
CA ILE A 275 11.03 6.70 4.13
C ILE A 275 10.03 5.95 3.25
N GLY A 276 9.57 4.78 3.68
CA GLY A 276 8.72 3.87 2.91
C GLY A 276 9.51 2.83 2.14
N ASP A 277 8.81 2.01 1.36
CA ASP A 277 9.41 1.02 0.46
C ASP A 277 9.92 1.68 -0.83
N ARG A 278 10.67 0.94 -1.63
CA ARG A 278 11.36 1.44 -2.82
C ARG A 278 10.44 2.20 -3.78
N GLU A 279 9.24 1.72 -4.02
CA GLU A 279 8.24 2.36 -4.87
C GLU A 279 7.82 3.74 -4.35
N GLN A 280 7.92 3.98 -3.05
CA GLN A 280 7.45 5.20 -2.41
C GLN A 280 8.45 6.37 -2.47
N PHE A 281 9.68 6.11 -2.92
CA PHE A 281 10.72 7.14 -3.08
C PHE A 281 11.56 6.95 -4.36
N GLU A 282 11.06 6.19 -5.34
CA GLU A 282 11.75 5.98 -6.62
C GLU A 282 12.00 7.32 -7.31
N THR A 283 13.26 7.73 -7.37
CA THR A 283 13.68 9.10 -7.69
C THR A 283 13.18 9.58 -9.05
N THR A 284 13.20 8.72 -10.08
CA THR A 284 12.79 9.10 -11.43
C THR A 284 11.30 9.35 -11.51
N PHE A 285 10.49 8.54 -10.82
CA PHE A 285 9.04 8.72 -10.75
C PHE A 285 8.67 10.03 -10.05
N TYR A 286 9.26 10.27 -8.88
CA TYR A 286 8.95 11.48 -8.09
C TYR A 286 9.58 12.76 -8.65
N ALA A 287 10.60 12.66 -9.50
CA ALA A 287 11.08 13.81 -10.29
C ALA A 287 10.06 14.26 -11.36
N ILE A 288 9.20 13.36 -11.84
CA ILE A 288 8.09 13.73 -12.74
C ILE A 288 7.00 14.46 -11.97
N ALA A 289 6.57 13.90 -10.82
CA ALA A 289 5.52 14.46 -9.98
C ALA A 289 5.79 14.06 -8.52
N GLY A 290 6.15 15.01 -7.67
CA GLY A 290 6.25 14.81 -6.22
C GLY A 290 4.88 14.54 -5.60
N TYR A 291 4.84 14.18 -4.31
CA TYR A 291 3.56 13.86 -3.64
C TYR A 291 2.53 14.99 -3.70
N PRO A 292 2.89 16.28 -3.48
CA PRO A 292 1.91 17.36 -3.63
C PRO A 292 1.32 17.44 -5.04
N ASP A 293 2.12 17.23 -6.11
CA ASP A 293 1.62 17.13 -7.48
C ASP A 293 0.72 15.90 -7.67
N LEU A 294 1.07 14.74 -7.09
CA LEU A 294 0.23 13.53 -7.15
C LEU A 294 -1.13 13.74 -6.49
N TYR A 295 -1.18 14.43 -5.34
CA TYR A 295 -2.45 14.78 -4.68
C TYR A 295 -3.30 15.71 -5.54
N ILE A 296 -2.69 16.69 -6.22
CA ILE A 296 -3.38 17.55 -7.17
C ILE A 296 -3.93 16.71 -8.34
N LEU A 297 -3.12 15.86 -8.95
CA LEU A 297 -3.54 14.97 -10.04
C LEU A 297 -4.68 14.03 -9.61
N GLY A 298 -4.61 13.48 -8.40
CA GLY A 298 -5.63 12.59 -7.83
C GLY A 298 -6.96 13.28 -7.57
N ALA A 299 -6.91 14.54 -7.16
CA ALA A 299 -8.09 15.32 -6.81
C ALA A 299 -8.66 16.15 -7.98
N HIS A 300 -7.84 16.54 -8.97
CA HIS A 300 -8.25 17.47 -10.03
C HIS A 300 -9.28 16.85 -11.00
N GLY A 301 -10.40 17.53 -11.18
CA GLY A 301 -11.46 17.19 -12.13
C GLY A 301 -12.85 17.58 -11.62
N LYS A 302 -13.83 17.63 -12.51
CA LYS A 302 -15.23 17.92 -12.13
C LYS A 302 -15.75 16.79 -11.21
N GLY A 303 -16.15 17.12 -10.00
CA GLY A 303 -16.67 16.15 -9.02
C GLY A 303 -15.64 15.20 -8.44
N ARG A 304 -14.35 15.36 -8.78
CA ARG A 304 -13.28 14.53 -8.20
C ARG A 304 -12.86 15.06 -6.84
N LYS A 305 -12.57 14.13 -5.94
CA LYS A 305 -12.04 14.46 -4.61
C LYS A 305 -11.02 13.42 -4.14
N GLN A 306 -10.06 13.89 -3.36
CA GLN A 306 -9.17 13.03 -2.60
C GLN A 306 -9.23 13.45 -1.12
N VAL A 307 -9.56 12.50 -0.25
CA VAL A 307 -9.52 12.66 1.20
C VAL A 307 -8.41 11.76 1.71
N GLN A 308 -7.29 12.35 2.03
CA GLN A 308 -6.18 11.64 2.65
C GLN A 308 -6.44 11.47 4.13
N ILE A 309 -6.27 10.25 4.65
CA ILE A 309 -6.49 9.95 6.06
C ILE A 309 -5.16 9.48 6.66
N LEU A 310 -4.67 10.21 7.65
CA LEU A 310 -3.51 9.80 8.45
C LEU A 310 -3.99 9.35 9.82
N VAL A 311 -3.38 8.33 10.36
CA VAL A 311 -3.69 7.82 11.70
C VAL A 311 -2.68 8.40 12.68
N ARG A 312 -3.15 9.20 13.66
CA ARG A 312 -2.26 9.88 14.62
C ARG A 312 -1.37 8.91 15.38
N ARG A 313 -1.93 7.80 15.85
CA ARG A 313 -1.24 6.79 16.67
C ARG A 313 -0.58 5.69 15.85
N ASP A 314 -0.47 5.87 14.53
CA ASP A 314 0.21 4.91 13.67
C ASP A 314 1.68 4.76 14.09
N THR A 315 2.10 3.55 14.39
CA THR A 315 3.48 3.22 14.76
C THR A 315 4.30 2.70 13.57
N CYS A 316 3.61 2.42 12.43
CA CYS A 316 4.21 1.96 11.19
C CYS A 316 4.48 3.12 10.23
N CYS A 317 3.45 3.90 9.91
CA CYS A 317 3.42 4.71 8.70
C CYS A 317 2.90 6.13 8.94
N PHE A 318 3.82 7.08 9.14
CA PHE A 318 3.56 8.52 9.16
C PHE A 318 2.69 9.03 10.34
N GLY A 319 2.66 8.31 11.46
CA GLY A 319 2.00 8.78 12.68
C GLY A 319 2.79 9.88 13.41
N GLN A 320 2.13 10.57 14.33
CA GLN A 320 2.71 11.71 15.07
C GLN A 320 4.01 11.35 15.77
N ARG A 321 4.05 10.22 16.49
CA ARG A 321 5.24 9.84 17.26
C ARG A 321 6.49 9.72 16.38
N GLN A 322 6.36 9.08 15.22
CA GLN A 322 7.49 8.94 14.29
C GLN A 322 7.94 10.29 13.75
N HIS A 323 7.02 11.21 13.52
CA HIS A 323 7.32 12.56 13.05
C HIS A 323 8.03 13.36 14.14
N ASP A 324 7.47 13.40 15.36
CA ASP A 324 7.97 14.23 16.47
C ASP A 324 9.36 13.76 16.97
N GLU A 325 9.63 12.45 16.93
CA GLU A 325 10.95 11.89 17.30
C GLU A 325 12.05 12.26 16.30
N LYS A 326 11.71 12.60 15.07
CA LYS A 326 12.65 12.70 13.96
C LYS A 326 12.63 14.05 13.23
N ALA A 327 11.54 14.81 13.31
CA ALA A 327 11.41 16.10 12.65
C ALA A 327 12.07 17.20 13.47
N ALA A 328 13.19 17.70 13.02
CA ALA A 328 13.80 18.89 13.61
C ALA A 328 12.89 20.12 13.43
N GLY A 329 12.11 20.45 14.45
CA GLY A 329 11.58 21.79 14.64
C GLY A 329 10.19 22.11 14.09
N MET A 330 9.46 21.18 13.44
CA MET A 330 8.09 21.44 12.99
C MET A 330 7.09 20.47 13.63
N PRO A 331 6.11 20.92 14.42
CA PRO A 331 5.08 20.05 15.00
C PRO A 331 4.29 19.30 13.93
N TYR A 332 3.95 18.04 14.21
CA TYR A 332 3.20 17.17 13.28
C TYR A 332 1.98 17.84 12.67
N ALA A 333 1.11 18.41 13.52
CA ALA A 333 -0.10 19.06 13.05
C ALA A 333 0.14 20.28 12.15
N GLU A 334 1.26 20.99 12.34
CA GLU A 334 1.65 22.12 11.50
C GLU A 334 2.17 21.66 10.15
N ALA A 335 3.03 20.65 10.14
CA ALA A 335 3.55 20.03 8.93
C ALA A 335 2.42 19.49 8.05
N MET A 336 1.48 18.75 8.65
CA MET A 336 0.34 18.17 7.93
C MET A 336 -0.58 19.25 7.35
N ARG A 337 -0.97 20.24 8.14
CA ARG A 337 -1.77 21.39 7.64
C ARG A 337 -1.01 22.24 6.63
N GLY A 338 0.31 22.26 6.69
CA GLY A 338 1.17 23.01 5.78
C GLY A 338 0.98 22.55 4.33
N TYR A 339 1.23 21.27 4.07
CA TYR A 339 1.09 20.75 2.70
C TYR A 339 -0.36 20.63 2.26
N GLU A 340 -1.30 20.37 3.18
CA GLU A 340 -2.73 20.42 2.84
C GLU A 340 -3.12 21.79 2.26
N ARG A 341 -2.74 22.88 2.93
CA ARG A 341 -3.02 24.24 2.42
C ARG A 341 -2.40 24.47 1.05
N GLN A 342 -1.16 24.01 0.83
CA GLN A 342 -0.49 24.16 -0.47
C GLN A 342 -1.26 23.45 -1.59
N VAL A 343 -1.65 22.20 -1.39
CA VAL A 343 -2.42 21.40 -2.37
C VAL A 343 -3.79 22.02 -2.63
N ARG A 344 -4.51 22.43 -1.59
CA ARG A 344 -5.82 23.08 -1.70
C ARG A 344 -5.75 24.40 -2.48
N ASN A 345 -4.74 25.22 -2.20
CA ASN A 345 -4.55 26.50 -2.91
C ASN A 345 -4.26 26.26 -4.39
N ALA A 346 -3.42 25.29 -4.72
CA ALA A 346 -3.15 24.93 -6.11
C ALA A 346 -4.42 24.44 -6.83
N LEU A 347 -5.21 23.58 -6.22
CA LEU A 347 -6.50 23.13 -6.77
C LEU A 347 -7.51 24.27 -6.94
N ALA A 348 -7.58 25.19 -5.99
CA ALA A 348 -8.43 26.39 -6.11
C ALA A 348 -8.03 27.24 -7.33
N GLY A 349 -6.72 27.41 -7.58
CA GLY A 349 -6.21 28.09 -8.78
C GLY A 349 -6.56 27.36 -10.09
N LEU A 350 -6.69 26.02 -10.06
CA LEU A 350 -7.12 25.22 -11.21
C LEU A 350 -8.67 25.19 -11.38
N GLY A 351 -9.43 25.64 -10.38
CA GLY A 351 -10.88 25.78 -10.42
C GLY A 351 -11.68 24.48 -10.41
N ARG A 352 -11.06 23.31 -10.20
CA ARG A 352 -11.74 22.01 -10.26
C ARG A 352 -11.12 21.00 -9.31
N GLY A 353 -11.99 20.24 -8.59
CA GLY A 353 -11.60 19.19 -7.68
C GLY A 353 -11.39 19.67 -6.25
N SER A 354 -11.22 18.74 -5.32
CA SER A 354 -10.99 19.03 -3.91
C SER A 354 -10.03 18.05 -3.27
N PHE A 355 -9.22 18.58 -2.36
CA PHE A 355 -8.32 17.81 -1.51
C PHE A 355 -8.58 18.16 -0.05
N ARG A 356 -8.59 17.15 0.80
CA ARG A 356 -8.71 17.30 2.25
C ARG A 356 -7.80 16.29 2.94
N LEU A 357 -7.18 16.71 4.04
CA LEU A 357 -6.43 15.84 4.93
C LEU A 357 -7.19 15.68 6.24
N GLU A 358 -7.45 14.44 6.62
CA GLU A 358 -8.00 14.08 7.93
C GLU A 358 -6.94 13.37 8.76
N ILE A 359 -6.87 13.71 10.04
CA ILE A 359 -6.05 13.00 11.02
C ILE A 359 -6.99 12.24 11.93
N ASP A 360 -7.02 10.93 11.76
CA ASP A 360 -7.82 10.05 12.60
C ASP A 360 -7.19 9.95 14.01
N GLU A 361 -7.90 10.54 14.97
CA GLU A 361 -7.54 10.56 16.39
C GLU A 361 -8.03 9.32 17.13
N THR A 362 -8.92 8.54 16.52
CA THR A 362 -9.63 7.42 17.17
C THR A 362 -8.90 6.11 17.00
N ALA A 363 -8.29 5.88 15.82
CA ALA A 363 -7.58 4.64 15.52
C ALA A 363 -6.45 4.39 16.52
N PRO A 364 -6.38 3.20 17.15
CA PRO A 364 -5.33 2.88 18.10
C PRO A 364 -3.97 2.59 17.43
N GLY A 365 -3.94 2.37 16.12
CA GLY A 365 -2.74 2.01 15.34
C GLY A 365 -2.98 2.00 13.86
N HIS A 366 -2.15 1.26 13.14
CA HIS A 366 -2.12 1.18 11.67
C HIS A 366 -3.31 0.44 11.08
N MET A 367 -4.40 1.15 10.76
CA MET A 367 -5.65 0.55 10.29
C MET A 367 -6.57 1.56 9.59
N ILE A 368 -7.59 1.05 8.89
CA ILE A 368 -8.79 1.82 8.55
C ILE A 368 -9.77 1.66 9.73
N SER A 369 -9.94 2.70 10.53
CA SER A 369 -10.77 2.66 11.72
C SER A 369 -12.27 2.67 11.39
N HIS A 370 -13.08 2.36 12.39
CA HIS A 370 -14.54 2.52 12.29
C HIS A 370 -14.91 3.97 11.97
N HIS A 371 -14.29 4.95 12.64
CA HIS A 371 -14.47 6.37 12.36
C HIS A 371 -14.12 6.71 10.91
N ALA A 372 -12.97 6.24 10.40
CA ALA A 372 -12.59 6.49 9.01
C ALA A 372 -13.63 5.94 8.02
N ILE A 373 -14.22 4.76 8.31
CA ILE A 373 -15.24 4.14 7.47
C ILE A 373 -16.57 4.92 7.53
N GLU A 374 -17.14 5.06 8.74
CA GLU A 374 -18.52 5.51 8.91
C GLU A 374 -18.67 7.04 8.85
N ASP A 375 -17.67 7.78 9.36
CA ASP A 375 -17.77 9.24 9.48
C ASP A 375 -17.02 10.00 8.37
N ILE A 376 -16.13 9.32 7.61
CA ILE A 376 -15.36 9.98 6.54
C ILE A 376 -15.67 9.33 5.18
N ILE A 377 -15.34 8.03 4.99
CA ILE A 377 -15.38 7.39 3.67
C ILE A 377 -16.81 7.29 3.15
N LEU A 378 -17.73 6.69 3.91
CA LEU A 378 -19.11 6.50 3.47
C LEU A 378 -19.85 7.82 3.20
N PRO A 379 -19.80 8.85 4.07
CA PRO A 379 -20.43 10.14 3.78
C PRO A 379 -19.88 10.82 2.54
N GLU A 380 -18.56 10.73 2.31
CA GLU A 380 -17.93 11.33 1.13
C GLU A 380 -18.31 10.59 -0.17
N LEU A 381 -18.46 9.26 -0.14
CA LEU A 381 -18.96 8.46 -1.26
C LEU A 381 -20.42 8.81 -1.57
N GLN A 382 -21.28 8.90 -0.55
CA GLN A 382 -22.71 9.24 -0.70
C GLN A 382 -22.94 10.65 -1.23
N SER A 383 -22.05 11.60 -0.90
CA SER A 383 -22.10 12.98 -1.37
C SER A 383 -21.46 13.19 -2.76
N ALA A 384 -20.89 12.16 -3.38
CA ALA A 384 -20.30 12.26 -4.69
C ALA A 384 -21.36 12.62 -5.75
N PRO A 385 -21.05 13.49 -6.73
CA PRO A 385 -21.98 13.79 -7.82
C PRO A 385 -22.28 12.50 -8.61
N ARG A 386 -23.55 12.18 -8.73
CA ARG A 386 -24.04 11.04 -9.51
C ARG A 386 -24.21 11.39 -10.98
#